data_aad5ea5afc9ac7ca17621c74ab0aef35
#
_entry.id   aad5ea5afc9ac7ca17621c74ab0aef35
#
_cell.length_a   1.000
_cell.length_b   1.000
_cell.length_c   1.000
_cell.angle_alpha   90.00
_cell.angle_beta   90.00
_cell.angle_gamma   90.00
#
_symmetry.space_group_name_H-M   'P 1'
#
loop_
_entity.id
_entity.type
_entity.pdbx_description
1 polymer ?
#
loop_
_entity_poly.entity_id
_entity_poly.type
_entity_poly.pdbx_seq_one_letter_code
_entity_poly.pdbx_strand_id
1 'polypeptide(L)'
;MDDNAMYKIPTIDFSVPSLLALAQLGVFAVFTYWGSEGASETVDYMFPLITGMAGLSIFLSVPNARIIVTAGVPAAMLIMSVVLDDASEMAFWAVFMFVMMGSISYLPAMALGDQTLGLDDATRMQRLGPLWVVFALFMMFMFGTIEGAMAGEISDEDSDGNEIIHELDSNEQMIAQGALAIGVIGILVFLATGVLGMEIGQMRPWHGGALASAAMCLTGYVWVSSDNFMIVDLGMILAMCGILTLIPCAAYEGKGSSS
;
A
#
# COMPACT_ATOMS: atom_id res chain seq x y z
N MET A 1 -10.74 -29.83 -14.95
CA MET A 1 -11.00 -28.48 -14.40
C MET A 1 -11.30 -27.63 -15.62
N ASP A 2 -12.47 -27.01 -15.68
CA ASP A 2 -12.82 -26.18 -16.83
C ASP A 2 -11.89 -24.97 -16.92
N ASP A 3 -11.03 -24.97 -17.94
CA ASP A 3 -10.09 -23.86 -18.21
C ASP A 3 -10.79 -22.54 -18.61
N ASN A 4 -12.11 -22.55 -18.67
CA ASN A 4 -12.96 -21.41 -19.01
C ASN A 4 -13.65 -20.77 -17.81
N ALA A 5 -13.27 -21.09 -16.57
CA ALA A 5 -13.86 -20.45 -15.41
C ALA A 5 -13.46 -18.96 -15.36
N MET A 6 -14.45 -18.09 -15.26
CA MET A 6 -14.30 -16.65 -15.19
C MET A 6 -13.57 -16.19 -13.92
N TYR A 7 -13.40 -17.08 -12.94
CA TYR A 7 -12.71 -16.85 -11.68
C TYR A 7 -12.09 -18.15 -11.16
N LYS A 8 -11.03 -18.02 -10.38
CA LYS A 8 -10.37 -19.14 -9.68
C LYS A 8 -10.36 -18.86 -8.19
N ILE A 9 -10.89 -19.78 -7.40
CA ILE A 9 -10.76 -19.68 -5.93
C ILE A 9 -9.34 -20.14 -5.59
N PRO A 10 -8.50 -19.27 -4.99
CA PRO A 10 -7.15 -19.66 -4.60
C PRO A 10 -7.19 -20.73 -3.51
N THR A 11 -6.25 -21.66 -3.56
CA THR A 11 -6.02 -22.58 -2.45
C THR A 11 -5.40 -21.80 -1.30
N ILE A 12 -6.06 -21.78 -0.15
CA ILE A 12 -5.56 -21.10 1.04
C ILE A 12 -4.66 -22.06 1.81
N ASP A 13 -3.38 -21.77 1.82
CA ASP A 13 -2.35 -22.49 2.55
C ASP A 13 -1.33 -21.50 3.16
N PHE A 14 -0.26 -22.02 3.80
CA PHE A 14 0.80 -21.17 4.35
C PHE A 14 1.90 -20.80 3.35
N SER A 15 1.66 -20.97 2.05
CA SER A 15 2.58 -20.50 1.02
C SER A 15 2.62 -18.97 0.94
N VAL A 16 3.76 -18.42 0.50
CA VAL A 16 3.92 -16.97 0.32
C VAL A 16 2.84 -16.38 -0.60
N PRO A 17 2.51 -16.99 -1.76
CA PRO A 17 1.43 -16.48 -2.60
C PRO A 17 0.07 -16.43 -1.92
N SER A 18 -0.26 -17.44 -1.12
CA SER A 18 -1.53 -17.49 -0.38
C SER A 18 -1.59 -16.42 0.71
N LEU A 19 -0.51 -16.26 1.49
CA LEU A 19 -0.43 -15.21 2.51
C LEU A 19 -0.52 -13.81 1.92
N LEU A 20 0.11 -13.57 0.76
CA LEU A 20 0.00 -12.30 0.05
C LEU A 20 -1.40 -12.03 -0.47
N ALA A 21 -2.07 -13.04 -1.03
CA ALA A 21 -3.45 -12.90 -1.49
C ALA A 21 -4.38 -12.55 -0.32
N LEU A 22 -4.19 -13.19 0.84
CA LEU A 22 -4.93 -12.88 2.05
C LEU A 22 -4.63 -11.48 2.60
N ALA A 23 -3.35 -11.09 2.65
CA ALA A 23 -2.96 -9.74 3.09
C ALA A 23 -3.53 -8.67 2.16
N GLN A 24 -3.49 -8.90 0.85
CA GLN A 24 -4.08 -8.01 -0.15
C GLN A 24 -5.60 -7.89 0.02
N LEU A 25 -6.30 -9.01 0.22
CA LEU A 25 -7.73 -9.00 0.52
C LEU A 25 -8.01 -8.25 1.82
N GLY A 26 -7.16 -8.43 2.85
CA GLY A 26 -7.26 -7.72 4.12
C GLY A 26 -7.17 -6.21 3.97
N VAL A 27 -6.22 -5.70 3.18
CA VAL A 27 -6.12 -4.25 2.89
C VAL A 27 -7.41 -3.72 2.27
N PHE A 28 -7.95 -4.41 1.27
CA PHE A 28 -9.22 -4.00 0.67
C PHE A 28 -10.40 -4.10 1.63
N ALA A 29 -10.41 -5.08 2.54
CA ALA A 29 -11.43 -5.19 3.57
C ALA A 29 -11.40 -4.02 4.56
N VAL A 30 -10.19 -3.58 4.97
CA VAL A 30 -10.04 -2.39 5.83
C VAL A 30 -10.51 -1.13 5.11
N PHE A 31 -10.15 -0.94 3.84
CA PHE A 31 -10.67 0.19 3.05
C PHE A 31 -12.21 0.16 2.91
N THR A 32 -12.78 -1.03 2.74
CA THR A 32 -14.24 -1.20 2.67
C THR A 32 -14.90 -0.83 4.00
N TYR A 33 -14.32 -1.29 5.10
CA TYR A 33 -14.80 -0.98 6.44
C TYR A 33 -14.69 0.51 6.73
N TRP A 34 -13.53 1.10 6.54
CA TRP A 34 -13.28 2.53 6.74
C TRP A 34 -14.25 3.40 5.91
N GLY A 35 -14.39 3.11 4.63
CA GLY A 35 -15.34 3.85 3.77
C GLY A 35 -16.82 3.63 4.13
N SER A 36 -17.16 2.63 4.97
CA SER A 36 -18.52 2.41 5.46
C SER A 36 -18.81 3.12 6.78
N GLU A 37 -17.78 3.57 7.50
CA GLU A 37 -17.93 4.35 8.72
C GLU A 37 -18.50 5.72 8.39
N GLY A 38 -19.53 6.12 9.12
CA GLY A 38 -20.24 7.38 8.88
C GLY A 38 -21.16 7.41 7.65
N ALA A 39 -21.19 6.35 6.83
CA ALA A 39 -22.10 6.28 5.69
C ALA A 39 -23.57 6.31 6.14
N SER A 40 -24.31 7.32 5.72
CA SER A 40 -25.71 7.54 6.08
C SER A 40 -26.64 7.50 4.86
N GLU A 41 -26.13 7.84 3.69
CA GLU A 41 -26.89 7.87 2.45
C GLU A 41 -26.44 6.74 1.50
N THR A 42 -27.29 6.41 0.54
CA THR A 42 -26.99 5.34 -0.43
C THR A 42 -25.72 5.63 -1.24
N VAL A 43 -25.41 6.89 -1.49
CA VAL A 43 -24.24 7.31 -2.24
C VAL A 43 -22.95 7.02 -1.48
N ASP A 44 -22.96 7.12 -0.15
CA ASP A 44 -21.79 6.90 0.71
C ASP A 44 -21.30 5.45 0.65
N TYR A 45 -22.21 4.50 0.40
CA TYR A 45 -21.87 3.09 0.25
C TYR A 45 -21.23 2.74 -1.10
N MET A 46 -21.14 3.67 -2.05
CA MET A 46 -20.53 3.39 -3.36
C MET A 46 -19.03 3.11 -3.23
N PHE A 47 -18.30 3.89 -2.43
CA PHE A 47 -16.87 3.69 -2.23
C PHE A 47 -16.56 2.34 -1.56
N PRO A 48 -17.14 1.98 -0.40
CA PRO A 48 -16.92 0.67 0.21
C PRO A 48 -17.36 -0.50 -0.69
N LEU A 49 -18.43 -0.35 -1.46
CA LEU A 49 -18.83 -1.37 -2.41
C LEU A 49 -17.77 -1.59 -3.51
N ILE A 50 -17.25 -0.50 -4.09
CA ILE A 50 -16.21 -0.55 -5.12
C ILE A 50 -14.94 -1.18 -4.58
N THR A 51 -14.47 -0.78 -3.41
CA THR A 51 -13.25 -1.31 -2.79
C THR A 51 -13.40 -2.79 -2.40
N GLY A 52 -14.54 -3.18 -1.85
CA GLY A 52 -14.84 -4.57 -1.54
C GLY A 52 -14.89 -5.46 -2.78
N MET A 53 -15.56 -5.02 -3.84
CA MET A 53 -15.59 -5.72 -5.14
C MET A 53 -14.19 -5.78 -5.77
N ALA A 54 -13.38 -4.73 -5.63
CA ALA A 54 -12.01 -4.69 -6.11
C ALA A 54 -11.16 -5.78 -5.44
N GLY A 55 -11.16 -5.83 -4.11
CA GLY A 55 -10.43 -6.84 -3.35
C GLY A 55 -10.86 -8.27 -3.72
N LEU A 56 -12.15 -8.52 -3.78
CA LEU A 56 -12.68 -9.83 -4.17
C LEU A 56 -12.30 -10.21 -5.60
N SER A 57 -12.36 -9.28 -6.55
CA SER A 57 -12.03 -9.58 -7.96
C SER A 57 -10.56 -9.93 -8.14
N ILE A 58 -9.66 -9.25 -7.43
CA ILE A 58 -8.23 -9.57 -7.44
C ILE A 58 -7.98 -10.92 -6.75
N PHE A 59 -8.58 -11.15 -5.59
CA PHE A 59 -8.46 -12.40 -4.85
C PHE A 59 -8.93 -13.61 -5.67
N LEU A 60 -10.04 -13.48 -6.37
CA LEU A 60 -10.59 -14.51 -7.24
C LEU A 60 -9.91 -14.58 -8.62
N SER A 61 -8.85 -13.82 -8.85
CA SER A 61 -8.10 -13.80 -10.11
C SER A 61 -8.97 -13.52 -11.34
N VAL A 62 -9.95 -12.62 -11.21
CA VAL A 62 -10.79 -12.18 -12.34
C VAL A 62 -9.89 -11.54 -13.40
N PRO A 63 -10.09 -11.87 -14.70
CA PRO A 63 -9.31 -11.31 -15.78
C PRO A 63 -9.32 -9.78 -15.79
N ASN A 64 -8.15 -9.15 -15.93
CA ASN A 64 -7.96 -7.71 -15.93
C ASN A 64 -8.37 -6.98 -14.63
N ALA A 65 -8.69 -7.69 -13.54
CA ALA A 65 -9.10 -7.08 -12.28
C ALA A 65 -8.12 -6.00 -11.80
N ARG A 66 -6.80 -6.25 -11.87
CA ARG A 66 -5.78 -5.27 -11.45
C ARG A 66 -5.84 -3.97 -12.25
N ILE A 67 -6.02 -4.05 -13.57
CA ILE A 67 -6.14 -2.86 -14.42
C ILE A 67 -7.44 -2.10 -14.11
N ILE A 68 -8.54 -2.83 -13.97
CA ILE A 68 -9.85 -2.24 -13.67
C ILE A 68 -9.81 -1.54 -12.31
N VAL A 69 -9.22 -2.17 -11.29
CA VAL A 69 -9.09 -1.58 -9.96
C VAL A 69 -8.18 -0.36 -9.98
N THR A 70 -7.00 -0.46 -10.59
CA THR A 70 -6.01 0.61 -10.59
C THR A 70 -6.46 1.84 -11.37
N ALA A 71 -7.15 1.66 -12.48
CA ALA A 71 -7.60 2.76 -13.33
C ALA A 71 -9.08 3.11 -13.12
N GLY A 72 -9.92 2.12 -12.87
CA GLY A 72 -11.37 2.29 -12.79
C GLY A 72 -11.82 3.03 -11.53
N VAL A 73 -11.23 2.72 -10.37
CA VAL A 73 -11.57 3.40 -9.10
C VAL A 73 -11.21 4.88 -9.16
N PRO A 74 -9.97 5.28 -9.50
CA PRO A 74 -9.63 6.70 -9.66
C PRO A 74 -10.44 7.41 -10.75
N ALA A 75 -10.70 6.73 -11.87
CA ALA A 75 -11.53 7.30 -12.93
C ALA A 75 -12.97 7.56 -12.46
N ALA A 76 -13.55 6.64 -11.69
CA ALA A 76 -14.88 6.85 -11.09
C ALA A 76 -14.87 8.05 -10.12
N MET A 77 -13.83 8.20 -9.30
CA MET A 77 -13.68 9.37 -8.41
C MET A 77 -13.57 10.68 -9.20
N LEU A 78 -12.79 10.73 -10.28
CA LEU A 78 -12.69 11.91 -11.14
C LEU A 78 -14.00 12.24 -11.85
N ILE A 79 -14.79 11.24 -12.27
CA ILE A 79 -16.12 11.47 -12.82
C ILE A 79 -17.05 12.05 -11.76
N MET A 80 -17.01 11.48 -10.54
CA MET A 80 -17.78 11.96 -9.41
C MET A 80 -17.42 13.41 -9.04
N SER A 81 -16.15 13.80 -9.09
CA SER A 81 -15.70 15.18 -8.81
C SER A 81 -16.36 16.21 -9.71
N VAL A 82 -16.57 15.86 -10.97
CA VAL A 82 -17.25 16.73 -11.93
C VAL A 82 -18.77 16.84 -11.63
N VAL A 83 -19.35 15.76 -11.13
CA VAL A 83 -20.79 15.70 -10.82
C VAL A 83 -21.11 16.43 -9.52
N LEU A 84 -20.20 16.36 -8.54
CA LEU A 84 -20.40 16.95 -7.20
C LEU A 84 -19.86 18.37 -7.05
N ASP A 85 -19.24 18.92 -8.12
CA ASP A 85 -18.62 20.26 -8.14
C ASP A 85 -17.49 20.47 -7.10
N ASP A 86 -16.82 19.36 -6.73
CA ASP A 86 -15.72 19.34 -5.78
C ASP A 86 -14.44 18.78 -6.43
N ALA A 87 -13.93 19.52 -7.43
CA ALA A 87 -12.91 19.02 -8.33
C ALA A 87 -11.51 18.88 -7.67
N SER A 88 -11.17 19.73 -6.70
CA SER A 88 -9.79 19.78 -6.17
C SER A 88 -9.51 18.65 -5.18
N GLU A 89 -10.38 18.45 -4.22
CA GLU A 89 -10.26 17.42 -3.20
C GLU A 89 -10.37 16.02 -3.81
N MET A 90 -11.39 15.81 -4.62
CA MET A 90 -11.58 14.53 -5.31
C MET A 90 -10.45 14.19 -6.28
N ALA A 91 -9.81 15.19 -6.91
CA ALA A 91 -8.63 14.95 -7.75
C ALA A 91 -7.43 14.45 -6.92
N PHE A 92 -7.21 15.03 -5.74
CA PHE A 92 -6.19 14.56 -4.80
C PHE A 92 -6.45 13.11 -4.39
N TRP A 93 -7.67 12.79 -3.95
CA TRP A 93 -8.06 11.45 -3.58
C TRP A 93 -7.98 10.45 -4.75
N ALA A 94 -8.27 10.88 -5.97
CA ALA A 94 -8.11 10.03 -7.16
C ALA A 94 -6.63 9.69 -7.40
N VAL A 95 -5.70 10.63 -7.22
CA VAL A 95 -4.26 10.37 -7.32
C VAL A 95 -3.81 9.43 -6.19
N PHE A 96 -4.26 9.69 -4.95
CA PHE A 96 -4.01 8.82 -3.82
C PHE A 96 -4.45 7.38 -4.11
N MET A 97 -5.69 7.19 -4.54
CA MET A 97 -6.23 5.87 -4.85
C MET A 97 -5.52 5.20 -6.03
N PHE A 98 -5.09 5.97 -7.04
CA PHE A 98 -4.30 5.43 -8.15
C PHE A 98 -2.97 4.85 -7.66
N VAL A 99 -2.24 5.58 -6.82
CA VAL A 99 -0.96 5.12 -6.26
C VAL A 99 -1.18 3.93 -5.35
N MET A 100 -2.16 4.00 -4.45
CA MET A 100 -2.48 2.93 -3.49
C MET A 100 -2.94 1.66 -4.21
N MET A 101 -3.98 1.75 -5.02
CA MET A 101 -4.56 0.59 -5.71
C MET A 101 -3.57 -0.01 -6.70
N GLY A 102 -2.82 0.82 -7.41
CA GLY A 102 -1.77 0.37 -8.31
C GLY A 102 -0.67 -0.37 -7.57
N SER A 103 -0.17 0.20 -6.48
CA SER A 103 0.91 -0.41 -5.71
C SER A 103 0.45 -1.71 -5.04
N ILE A 104 -0.68 -1.71 -4.34
CA ILE A 104 -1.22 -2.90 -3.67
C ILE A 104 -1.52 -4.01 -4.70
N SER A 105 -1.99 -3.66 -5.89
CA SER A 105 -2.33 -4.63 -6.93
C SER A 105 -1.10 -5.20 -7.65
N TYR A 106 -0.09 -4.37 -7.95
CA TYR A 106 1.02 -4.74 -8.81
C TYR A 106 2.30 -5.12 -8.07
N LEU A 107 2.63 -4.51 -6.92
CA LEU A 107 3.86 -4.83 -6.20
C LEU A 107 4.00 -6.31 -5.84
N PRO A 108 3.00 -6.96 -5.24
CA PRO A 108 3.07 -8.39 -4.93
C PRO A 108 3.18 -9.25 -6.18
N ALA A 109 2.40 -8.93 -7.21
CA ALA A 109 2.41 -9.66 -8.47
C ALA A 109 3.77 -9.58 -9.18
N MET A 110 4.38 -8.38 -9.20
CA MET A 110 5.72 -8.19 -9.76
C MET A 110 6.78 -8.93 -8.95
N ALA A 111 6.73 -8.85 -7.62
CA ALA A 111 7.72 -9.49 -6.75
C ALA A 111 7.69 -11.02 -6.87
N LEU A 112 6.51 -11.62 -6.96
CA LEU A 112 6.34 -13.08 -7.09
C LEU A 112 6.49 -13.60 -8.52
N GLY A 113 6.61 -12.72 -9.51
CA GLY A 113 6.72 -13.12 -10.91
C GLY A 113 5.43 -13.68 -11.50
N ASP A 114 4.32 -13.03 -11.20
CA ASP A 114 3.02 -13.41 -11.75
C ASP A 114 3.04 -13.32 -13.28
N GLN A 115 2.90 -14.47 -13.93
CA GLN A 115 2.92 -14.58 -15.38
C GLN A 115 1.76 -13.84 -16.07
N THR A 116 0.68 -13.56 -15.35
CA THR A 116 -0.45 -12.78 -15.89
C THR A 116 -0.09 -11.34 -16.22
N LEU A 117 1.04 -10.83 -15.69
CA LEU A 117 1.56 -9.51 -16.03
C LEU A 117 2.18 -9.43 -17.43
N GLY A 118 2.52 -10.58 -18.04
CA GLY A 118 3.18 -10.63 -19.35
C GLY A 118 4.57 -9.98 -19.40
N LEU A 119 5.23 -9.85 -18.26
CA LEU A 119 6.56 -9.25 -18.13
C LEU A 119 7.63 -10.34 -17.96
N ASP A 120 8.73 -10.18 -18.69
CA ASP A 120 9.94 -10.96 -18.42
C ASP A 120 10.59 -10.52 -17.10
N ASP A 121 11.46 -11.38 -16.55
CA ASP A 121 12.07 -11.17 -15.23
C ASP A 121 12.90 -9.88 -15.15
N ALA A 122 13.63 -9.53 -16.20
CA ALA A 122 14.46 -8.33 -16.24
C ALA A 122 13.60 -7.06 -16.25
N THR A 123 12.58 -7.00 -17.11
CA THR A 123 11.66 -5.88 -17.19
C THR A 123 10.86 -5.74 -15.89
N ARG A 124 10.42 -6.85 -15.31
CA ARG A 124 9.72 -6.88 -14.04
C ARG A 124 10.55 -6.27 -12.92
N MET A 125 11.81 -6.67 -12.80
CA MET A 125 12.72 -6.15 -11.77
C MET A 125 13.05 -4.68 -11.97
N GLN A 126 13.23 -4.25 -13.21
CA GLN A 126 13.47 -2.85 -13.54
C GLN A 126 12.28 -1.94 -13.15
N ARG A 127 11.05 -2.44 -13.27
CA ARG A 127 9.84 -1.69 -12.94
C ARG A 127 9.48 -1.76 -11.45
N LEU A 128 9.78 -2.88 -10.79
CA LEU A 128 9.48 -3.07 -9.38
C LEU A 128 10.06 -1.97 -8.52
N GLY A 129 11.26 -1.59 -8.84
CA GLY A 129 12.03 -0.65 -8.09
C GLY A 129 11.47 0.75 -7.97
N PRO A 130 11.33 1.46 -9.08
CA PRO A 130 10.74 2.79 -9.07
C PRO A 130 9.35 2.82 -8.43
N LEU A 131 8.52 1.78 -8.67
CA LEU A 131 7.20 1.67 -8.07
C LEU A 131 7.28 1.58 -6.54
N TRP A 132 8.25 0.83 -6.01
CA TRP A 132 8.54 0.74 -4.58
C TRP A 132 8.91 2.08 -3.96
N VAL A 133 9.85 2.80 -4.60
CA VAL A 133 10.30 4.11 -4.10
C VAL A 133 9.14 5.10 -4.09
N VAL A 134 8.38 5.17 -5.17
CA VAL A 134 7.22 6.06 -5.27
C VAL A 134 6.20 5.73 -4.18
N PHE A 135 5.90 4.46 -4.00
CA PHE A 135 4.94 4.02 -2.97
C PHE A 135 5.43 4.34 -1.56
N ALA A 136 6.69 4.01 -1.24
CA ALA A 136 7.25 4.28 0.08
C ALA A 136 7.30 5.78 0.41
N LEU A 137 7.78 6.61 -0.53
CA LEU A 137 7.81 8.07 -0.36
C LEU A 137 6.41 8.65 -0.17
N PHE A 138 5.47 8.21 -0.99
CA PHE A 138 4.09 8.65 -0.93
C PHE A 138 3.47 8.29 0.44
N MET A 139 3.64 7.06 0.89
CA MET A 139 3.10 6.61 2.19
C MET A 139 3.75 7.35 3.36
N MET A 140 5.07 7.54 3.34
CA MET A 140 5.77 8.29 4.40
C MET A 140 5.33 9.75 4.48
N PHE A 141 5.01 10.37 3.34
CA PHE A 141 4.50 11.73 3.29
C PHE A 141 3.04 11.79 3.77
N MET A 142 2.18 10.95 3.23
CA MET A 142 0.74 10.97 3.52
C MET A 142 0.39 10.62 4.97
N PHE A 143 1.16 9.74 5.60
CA PHE A 143 0.89 9.29 6.96
C PHE A 143 1.72 10.00 8.02
N GLY A 144 2.16 11.23 7.77
CA GLY A 144 2.80 12.06 8.77
C GLY A 144 4.07 11.48 9.42
N THR A 145 4.74 10.49 8.76
CA THR A 145 5.97 9.90 9.32
C THR A 145 7.04 10.96 9.59
N ILE A 146 7.15 11.94 8.69
CA ILE A 146 8.12 13.04 8.81
C ILE A 146 7.71 13.97 9.96
N GLU A 147 6.44 14.33 10.02
CA GLU A 147 5.89 15.21 11.04
C GLU A 147 6.02 14.60 12.43
N GLY A 148 5.54 13.37 12.62
CA GLY A 148 5.66 12.65 13.89
C GLY A 148 7.11 12.48 14.35
N ALA A 149 8.04 12.22 13.42
CA ALA A 149 9.45 12.09 13.76
C ALA A 149 10.11 13.43 14.15
N MET A 150 9.77 14.52 13.45
CA MET A 150 10.44 15.82 13.60
C MET A 150 9.77 16.71 14.65
N ALA A 151 8.43 16.81 14.61
CA ALA A 151 7.67 17.66 15.51
C ALA A 151 7.19 16.92 16.77
N GLY A 152 7.02 15.59 16.71
CA GLY A 152 6.46 14.80 17.80
C GLY A 152 4.94 14.90 17.85
N GLU A 153 4.33 15.26 16.75
CA GLU A 153 2.89 15.41 16.59
C GLU A 153 2.47 14.89 15.22
N ILE A 154 1.20 14.48 15.07
CA ILE A 154 0.59 14.09 13.81
C ILE A 154 -0.71 14.87 13.68
N SER A 155 -0.84 15.58 12.57
CA SER A 155 -2.07 16.30 12.24
C SER A 155 -3.06 15.40 11.52
N ASP A 156 -4.33 15.51 11.87
CA ASP A 156 -5.46 14.85 11.22
C ASP A 156 -6.64 15.83 11.13
N GLU A 157 -7.69 15.49 10.41
CA GLU A 157 -8.92 16.28 10.33
C GLU A 157 -10.09 15.46 10.89
N ASP A 158 -10.93 16.11 11.68
CA ASP A 158 -12.18 15.50 12.15
C ASP A 158 -13.25 15.46 11.03
N SER A 159 -14.39 14.84 11.33
CA SER A 159 -15.53 14.77 10.38
C SER A 159 -16.09 16.13 9.99
N ASP A 160 -15.78 17.18 10.73
CA ASP A 160 -16.22 18.54 10.50
C ASP A 160 -15.16 19.40 9.78
N GLY A 161 -14.01 18.81 9.45
CA GLY A 161 -12.89 19.46 8.75
C GLY A 161 -12.03 20.32 9.69
N ASN A 162 -12.09 20.11 11.00
CA ASN A 162 -11.21 20.80 11.92
C ASN A 162 -9.91 19.99 12.09
N GLU A 163 -8.79 20.69 12.13
CA GLU A 163 -7.49 20.08 12.41
C GLU A 163 -7.43 19.54 13.84
N ILE A 164 -7.07 18.27 13.97
CA ILE A 164 -6.78 17.59 15.24
C ILE A 164 -5.29 17.32 15.29
N ILE A 165 -4.63 17.78 16.35
CA ILE A 165 -3.20 17.51 16.58
C ILE A 165 -3.08 16.45 17.66
N HIS A 166 -2.39 15.35 17.32
CA HIS A 166 -2.06 14.27 18.24
C HIS A 166 -0.60 14.40 18.68
N GLU A 167 -0.39 14.74 19.94
CA GLU A 167 0.93 14.76 20.54
C GLU A 167 1.39 13.31 20.78
N LEU A 168 2.56 12.96 20.27
CA LEU A 168 3.18 11.66 20.48
C LEU A 168 3.92 11.65 21.82
N ASP A 169 3.83 10.55 22.54
CA ASP A 169 4.69 10.35 23.70
C ASP A 169 6.15 10.13 23.27
N SER A 170 7.08 10.14 24.25
CA SER A 170 8.51 10.01 23.95
C SER A 170 8.88 8.67 23.28
N ASN A 171 8.13 7.59 23.54
CA ASN A 171 8.37 6.28 22.93
C ASN A 171 7.83 6.26 21.50
N GLU A 172 6.64 6.81 21.28
CA GLU A 172 6.00 6.91 19.97
C GLU A 172 6.84 7.80 19.04
N GLN A 173 7.31 8.94 19.53
CA GLN A 173 8.21 9.81 18.77
C GLN A 173 9.53 9.10 18.43
N MET A 174 10.12 8.35 19.36
CA MET A 174 11.34 7.57 19.11
C MET A 174 11.08 6.50 18.03
N ILE A 175 9.93 5.84 18.05
CA ILE A 175 9.54 4.86 17.03
C ILE A 175 9.33 5.55 15.67
N ALA A 176 8.69 6.72 15.63
CA ALA A 176 8.51 7.51 14.42
C ALA A 176 9.87 7.96 13.83
N GLN A 177 10.82 8.39 14.66
CA GLN A 177 12.18 8.69 14.24
C GLN A 177 12.91 7.47 13.70
N GLY A 178 12.74 6.31 14.34
CA GLY A 178 13.26 5.04 13.86
C GLY A 178 12.67 4.66 12.50
N ALA A 179 11.35 4.81 12.34
CA ALA A 179 10.64 4.57 11.07
C ALA A 179 11.18 5.48 9.96
N LEU A 180 11.31 6.77 10.23
CA LEU A 180 11.87 7.73 9.26
C LEU A 180 13.29 7.35 8.86
N ALA A 181 14.16 7.06 9.82
CA ALA A 181 15.55 6.69 9.56
C ALA A 181 15.66 5.41 8.71
N ILE A 182 14.93 4.36 9.10
CA ILE A 182 14.90 3.07 8.37
C ILE A 182 14.32 3.26 6.97
N GLY A 183 13.25 4.04 6.83
CA GLY A 183 12.61 4.33 5.56
C GLY A 183 13.55 5.08 4.61
N VAL A 184 14.22 6.11 5.07
CA VAL A 184 15.21 6.87 4.29
C VAL A 184 16.37 5.97 3.86
N ILE A 185 16.93 5.16 4.78
CA ILE A 185 17.99 4.20 4.44
C ILE A 185 17.48 3.20 3.40
N GLY A 186 16.27 2.68 3.56
CA GLY A 186 15.66 1.76 2.61
C GLY A 186 15.55 2.35 1.20
N ILE A 187 15.06 3.58 1.10
CA ILE A 187 14.95 4.31 -0.17
C ILE A 187 16.34 4.53 -0.78
N LEU A 188 17.32 4.96 0.01
CA LEU A 188 18.70 5.19 -0.48
C LEU A 188 19.36 3.89 -0.96
N VAL A 189 19.24 2.78 -0.22
CA VAL A 189 19.74 1.47 -0.63
C VAL A 189 19.09 1.05 -1.95
N PHE A 190 17.78 1.25 -2.05
CA PHE A 190 17.05 0.92 -3.26
C PHE A 190 17.51 1.76 -4.46
N LEU A 191 17.61 3.09 -4.31
CA LEU A 191 18.09 3.99 -5.37
C LEU A 191 19.52 3.64 -5.79
N ALA A 192 20.41 3.44 -4.82
CA ALA A 192 21.80 3.12 -5.10
C ALA A 192 21.95 1.78 -5.85
N THR A 193 21.30 0.73 -5.36
CA THR A 193 21.51 -0.63 -5.91
C THR A 193 20.60 -0.96 -7.09
N GLY A 194 19.34 -0.48 -7.07
CA GLY A 194 18.33 -0.79 -8.08
C GLY A 194 18.28 0.19 -9.24
N VAL A 195 18.46 1.48 -8.98
CA VAL A 195 18.37 2.51 -10.02
C VAL A 195 19.75 2.86 -10.58
N LEU A 196 20.72 3.10 -9.70
CA LEU A 196 22.09 3.49 -10.11
C LEU A 196 22.99 2.29 -10.39
N GLY A 197 22.55 1.06 -10.09
CA GLY A 197 23.32 -0.16 -10.31
C GLY A 197 24.62 -0.26 -9.50
N MET A 198 24.69 0.45 -8.37
CA MET A 198 25.87 0.43 -7.50
C MET A 198 25.98 -0.89 -6.75
N GLU A 199 27.16 -1.46 -6.71
CA GLU A 199 27.48 -2.63 -5.90
C GLU A 199 27.89 -2.19 -4.49
N ILE A 200 27.03 -2.42 -3.49
CA ILE A 200 27.30 -2.07 -2.08
C ILE A 200 27.38 -3.37 -1.27
N GLY A 201 28.54 -4.02 -1.28
CA GLY A 201 28.75 -5.28 -0.59
C GLY A 201 27.72 -6.34 -0.98
N GLN A 202 26.99 -6.88 0.00
CA GLN A 202 25.93 -7.87 -0.24
C GLN A 202 24.53 -7.24 -0.41
N MET A 203 24.44 -5.91 -0.37
CA MET A 203 23.13 -5.24 -0.49
C MET A 203 22.57 -5.42 -1.90
N ARG A 204 21.25 -5.62 -1.94
CA ARG A 204 20.44 -5.78 -3.15
C ARG A 204 19.24 -4.84 -3.07
N PRO A 205 18.59 -4.51 -4.20
CA PRO A 205 17.44 -3.59 -4.21
C PRO A 205 16.32 -3.98 -3.24
N TRP A 206 16.03 -5.27 -3.12
CA TRP A 206 14.98 -5.76 -2.22
C TRP A 206 15.29 -5.58 -0.73
N HIS A 207 16.54 -5.45 -0.32
CA HIS A 207 16.86 -5.05 1.07
C HIS A 207 16.37 -3.64 1.35
N GLY A 208 16.52 -2.71 0.39
CA GLY A 208 15.95 -1.37 0.49
C GLY A 208 14.42 -1.41 0.58
N GLY A 209 13.78 -2.22 -0.25
CA GLY A 209 12.34 -2.45 -0.19
C GLY A 209 11.87 -3.01 1.16
N ALA A 210 12.59 -3.98 1.72
CA ALA A 210 12.28 -4.55 3.03
C ALA A 210 12.38 -3.50 4.16
N LEU A 211 13.42 -2.64 4.14
CA LEU A 211 13.58 -1.54 5.10
C LEU A 211 12.44 -0.51 4.97
N ALA A 212 12.10 -0.10 3.75
CA ALA A 212 10.98 0.82 3.53
C ALA A 212 9.63 0.24 4.01
N SER A 213 9.42 -1.07 3.81
CA SER A 213 8.24 -1.77 4.32
C SER A 213 8.20 -1.86 5.84
N ALA A 214 9.36 -2.11 6.47
CA ALA A 214 9.47 -2.09 7.93
C ALA A 214 9.15 -0.70 8.50
N ALA A 215 9.61 0.36 7.83
CA ALA A 215 9.26 1.73 8.20
C ALA A 215 7.76 1.98 8.16
N MET A 216 7.07 1.50 7.11
CA MET A 216 5.60 1.60 7.04
C MET A 216 4.91 0.85 8.18
N CYS A 217 5.39 -0.34 8.55
CA CYS A 217 4.84 -1.08 9.70
C CYS A 217 5.03 -0.33 11.01
N LEU A 218 6.20 0.31 11.22
CA LEU A 218 6.47 1.09 12.41
C LEU A 218 5.61 2.36 12.47
N THR A 219 5.45 3.06 11.35
CA THR A 219 4.54 4.21 11.27
C THR A 219 3.10 3.78 11.57
N GLY A 220 2.63 2.69 10.96
CA GLY A 220 1.31 2.15 11.26
C GLY A 220 1.13 1.79 12.74
N TYR A 221 2.17 1.28 13.40
CA TYR A 221 2.14 1.04 14.84
C TYR A 221 1.96 2.33 15.65
N VAL A 222 2.69 3.40 15.33
CA VAL A 222 2.55 4.70 16.01
C VAL A 222 1.11 5.21 15.89
N TRP A 223 0.51 5.09 14.71
CA TRP A 223 -0.87 5.49 14.48
C TRP A 223 -1.89 4.64 15.26
N VAL A 224 -1.65 3.34 15.39
CA VAL A 224 -2.52 2.43 16.16
C VAL A 224 -2.37 2.64 17.67
N SER A 225 -1.19 3.04 18.14
CA SER A 225 -0.95 3.27 19.57
C SER A 225 -1.56 4.59 20.08
N SER A 226 -1.82 5.55 19.19
CA SER A 226 -2.57 6.74 19.57
C SER A 226 -4.06 6.36 19.79
N ASP A 227 -4.62 6.79 20.92
CA ASP A 227 -5.99 6.40 21.37
C ASP A 227 -7.13 6.99 20.50
N ASN A 228 -6.86 7.48 19.31
CA ASN A 228 -7.86 8.07 18.44
C ASN A 228 -8.35 7.07 17.39
N PHE A 229 -9.65 6.84 17.33
CA PHE A 229 -10.30 5.79 16.54
C PHE A 229 -10.07 5.93 15.02
N MET A 230 -10.11 7.14 14.45
CA MET A 230 -9.87 7.36 13.02
C MET A 230 -8.41 7.06 12.63
N ILE A 231 -7.48 7.47 13.48
CA ILE A 231 -6.04 7.20 13.30
C ILE A 231 -5.75 5.70 13.33
N VAL A 232 -6.43 4.94 14.19
CA VAL A 232 -6.26 3.47 14.27
C VAL A 232 -6.51 2.80 12.92
N ASP A 233 -7.56 3.20 12.21
CA ASP A 233 -7.90 2.61 10.91
C ASP A 233 -6.85 2.91 9.84
N LEU A 234 -6.38 4.13 9.75
CA LEU A 234 -5.29 4.53 8.85
C LEU A 234 -3.99 3.80 9.21
N GLY A 235 -3.68 3.68 10.50
CA GLY A 235 -2.52 2.93 10.99
C GLY A 235 -2.58 1.45 10.60
N MET A 236 -3.76 0.81 10.70
CA MET A 236 -3.95 -0.56 10.25
C MET A 236 -3.74 -0.70 8.74
N ILE A 237 -4.27 0.21 7.93
CA ILE A 237 -4.05 0.22 6.47
C ILE A 237 -2.55 0.29 6.17
N LEU A 238 -1.84 1.21 6.81
CA LEU A 238 -0.41 1.39 6.60
C LEU A 238 0.41 0.16 7.02
N ALA A 239 0.11 -0.42 8.19
CA ALA A 239 0.75 -1.64 8.67
C ALA A 239 0.49 -2.82 7.71
N MET A 240 -0.74 -2.99 7.23
CA MET A 240 -1.09 -4.03 6.26
C MET A 240 -0.39 -3.81 4.92
N CYS A 241 -0.30 -2.57 4.43
CA CYS A 241 0.49 -2.24 3.25
C CYS A 241 1.97 -2.56 3.45
N GLY A 242 2.53 -2.26 4.62
CA GLY A 242 3.90 -2.60 4.99
C GLY A 242 4.15 -4.12 4.95
N ILE A 243 3.27 -4.91 5.55
CA ILE A 243 3.34 -6.39 5.53
C ILE A 243 3.21 -6.91 4.09
N LEU A 244 2.23 -6.40 3.34
CA LEU A 244 1.98 -6.81 1.96
C LEU A 244 3.20 -6.62 1.07
N THR A 245 4.00 -5.60 1.34
CA THR A 245 5.20 -5.28 0.58
C THR A 245 6.45 -5.94 1.15
N LEU A 246 6.54 -6.17 2.46
CA LEU A 246 7.64 -6.86 3.13
C LEU A 246 7.75 -8.33 2.71
N ILE A 247 6.62 -9.04 2.65
CA ILE A 247 6.59 -10.47 2.29
C ILE A 247 7.19 -10.73 0.89
N PRO A 248 6.83 -9.99 -0.18
CA PRO A 248 7.45 -10.16 -1.49
C PRO A 248 8.97 -9.94 -1.48
N CYS A 249 9.45 -8.94 -0.73
CA CYS A 249 10.89 -8.68 -0.63
C CYS A 249 11.62 -9.84 0.02
N ALA A 250 11.11 -10.35 1.14
CA ALA A 250 11.69 -11.51 1.82
C ALA A 250 11.62 -12.79 0.96
N ALA A 251 10.53 -13.02 0.24
CA ALA A 251 10.38 -14.16 -0.66
C ALA A 251 11.32 -14.09 -1.86
N TYR A 252 11.65 -12.90 -2.33
CA TYR A 252 12.51 -12.71 -3.48
C TYR A 252 13.97 -13.08 -3.21
N GLU A 253 14.47 -12.77 -2.02
CA GLU A 253 15.85 -13.05 -1.62
C GLU A 253 16.21 -14.54 -1.74
N GLY A 254 15.23 -15.45 -1.55
CA GLY A 254 15.44 -16.90 -1.66
C GLY A 254 15.56 -17.44 -3.09
N LYS A 255 15.16 -16.69 -4.12
CA LYS A 255 15.13 -17.15 -5.52
C LYS A 255 16.32 -16.71 -6.37
N GLY A 256 17.06 -15.68 -5.93
CA GLY A 256 18.19 -15.13 -6.69
C GLY A 256 19.53 -15.85 -6.53
N SER A 257 19.62 -16.84 -5.65
CA SER A 257 20.87 -17.54 -5.37
C SER A 257 21.09 -18.85 -6.17
N SER A 258 20.22 -19.18 -7.11
CA SER A 258 20.26 -20.43 -7.89
C SER A 258 20.52 -20.24 -9.39
N SER A 259 21.20 -19.16 -9.77
CA SER A 259 21.70 -18.99 -11.15
C SER A 259 23.19 -18.86 -11.21
#